data_45c4b937104b25cc0c76bceca7394fb9
#
_entry.id   45c4b937104b25cc0c76bceca7394fb9
#
_cell.length_a   1.000
_cell.length_b   1.000
_cell.length_c   1.000
_cell.angle_alpha   90.00
_cell.angle_beta   90.00
_cell.angle_gamma   90.00
#
_symmetry.space_group_name_H-M   'P 1'
#
loop_
_entity.id
_entity.type
_entity.pdbx_description
1 polymer ?
#
loop_
_entity_poly.entity_id
_entity_poly.type
_entity_poly.pdbx_seq_one_letter_code
_entity_poly.pdbx_strand_id
1 'polypeptide(L)'
;MIVYNLINLTNGGDEGYTPSVSVTTYLTREAAQKDFDEEVAWLKDRYGVDEEDFDGTIEDDDENIFTMTDSGSDEFICLEIREMEAQ
;
A
#
# COMPACT_ATOMS: atom_id res chain seq x y z
N MET A 1 8.61 23.70 -4.24
CA MET A 1 9.30 22.38 -4.15
C MET A 1 8.28 21.27 -4.25
N ILE A 2 8.58 20.24 -5.03
CA ILE A 2 7.70 19.08 -5.12
C ILE A 2 8.23 17.99 -4.21
N VAL A 3 7.33 17.40 -3.45
CA VAL A 3 7.64 16.26 -2.58
C VAL A 3 6.75 15.07 -2.95
N TYR A 4 7.14 13.89 -2.54
CA TYR A 4 6.44 12.66 -2.87
C TYR A 4 6.05 11.97 -1.56
N ASN A 5 4.75 11.84 -1.33
CA ASN A 5 4.24 11.20 -0.14
C ASN A 5 3.88 9.76 -0.43
N LEU A 6 4.44 8.85 0.34
CA LEU A 6 4.03 7.46 0.33
C LEU A 6 2.99 7.28 1.43
N ILE A 7 1.76 7.02 1.02
CA ILE A 7 0.62 6.90 1.92
C ILE A 7 0.28 5.43 2.04
N ASN A 8 0.27 4.95 3.27
CA ASN A 8 -0.06 3.57 3.59
C ASN A 8 -1.32 3.56 4.44
N LEU A 9 -2.41 3.03 3.91
CA LEU A 9 -3.68 2.89 4.61
C LEU A 9 -3.98 1.41 4.78
N THR A 10 -4.20 1.00 6.02
CA THR A 10 -4.64 -0.35 6.33
C THR A 10 -5.95 -0.23 7.10
N ASN A 11 -6.95 -0.96 6.67
CA ASN A 11 -8.27 -0.90 7.26
C ASN A 11 -8.90 -2.28 7.20
N GLY A 12 -9.54 -2.69 8.27
CA GLY A 12 -10.29 -3.91 8.26
C GLY A 12 -9.78 -4.95 9.21
N GLY A 13 -10.26 -6.15 9.00
CA GLY A 13 -9.92 -7.26 9.82
C GLY A 13 -10.95 -7.53 10.89
N ASP A 14 -10.46 -8.04 11.99
CA ASP A 14 -11.29 -8.56 13.06
C ASP A 14 -11.93 -7.47 13.92
N GLU A 15 -12.78 -7.89 14.82
CA GLU A 15 -13.40 -7.00 15.78
C GLU A 15 -12.38 -6.18 16.54
N GLY A 16 -12.67 -4.91 16.71
CA GLY A 16 -11.83 -4.02 17.48
C GLY A 16 -10.69 -3.39 16.70
N TYR A 17 -10.59 -3.65 15.42
CA TYR A 17 -9.54 -3.03 14.61
C TYR A 17 -9.77 -1.52 14.50
N THR A 18 -8.68 -0.80 14.28
CA THR A 18 -8.71 0.62 14.02
C THR A 18 -8.01 0.89 12.70
N PRO A 19 -8.59 1.70 11.81
CA PRO A 19 -7.89 2.06 10.57
C PRO A 19 -6.57 2.75 10.90
N SER A 20 -5.55 2.41 10.13
CA SER A 20 -4.22 2.96 10.31
C SER A 20 -3.76 3.65 9.03
N VAL A 21 -3.28 4.88 9.17
CA VAL A 21 -2.73 5.64 8.04
C VAL A 21 -1.34 6.12 8.44
N SER A 22 -0.37 5.88 7.58
CA SER A 22 0.95 6.46 7.75
C SER A 22 1.36 7.16 6.47
N VAL A 23 2.09 8.26 6.61
CA VAL A 23 2.57 9.04 5.48
C VAL A 23 4.06 9.29 5.68
N THR A 24 4.85 8.93 4.67
CA THR A 24 6.28 9.19 4.65
C THR A 24 6.57 10.12 3.48
N THR A 25 7.27 11.19 3.73
CA THR A 25 7.57 12.20 2.72
C THR A 25 8.99 12.03 2.20
N TYR A 26 9.13 12.03 0.88
CA TYR A 26 10.40 11.88 0.19
C TYR A 26 10.64 13.10 -0.69
N LEU A 27 11.91 13.46 -0.85
CA LEU A 27 12.28 14.61 -1.67
C LEU A 27 12.45 14.25 -3.15
N THR A 28 12.55 12.95 -3.46
CA THR A 28 12.67 12.49 -4.84
C THR A 28 11.68 11.36 -5.12
N ARG A 29 11.27 11.27 -6.39
CA ARG A 29 10.39 10.20 -6.85
C ARG A 29 11.06 8.85 -6.69
N GLU A 30 12.35 8.78 -6.97
CA GLU A 30 13.10 7.51 -6.91
C GLU A 30 13.11 6.93 -5.51
N ALA A 31 13.27 7.77 -4.49
CA ALA A 31 13.26 7.30 -3.10
C ALA A 31 11.89 6.78 -2.70
N ALA A 32 10.82 7.50 -3.07
CA ALA A 32 9.46 7.06 -2.80
C ALA A 32 9.14 5.76 -3.56
N GLN A 33 9.55 5.69 -4.81
CA GLN A 33 9.29 4.51 -5.65
C GLN A 33 9.99 3.27 -5.11
N LYS A 34 11.22 3.42 -4.66
CA LYS A 34 11.97 2.30 -4.08
C LYS A 34 11.23 1.72 -2.88
N ASP A 35 10.79 2.59 -1.98
CA ASP A 35 10.09 2.17 -0.77
C ASP A 35 8.72 1.57 -1.12
N PHE A 36 8.01 2.18 -2.06
CA PHE A 36 6.75 1.66 -2.56
C PHE A 36 6.92 0.24 -3.12
N ASP A 37 7.92 0.05 -3.98
CA ASP A 37 8.16 -1.24 -4.62
C ASP A 37 8.52 -2.32 -3.59
N GLU A 38 9.33 -1.98 -2.60
CA GLU A 38 9.70 -2.89 -1.52
C GLU A 38 8.48 -3.27 -0.68
N GLU A 39 7.63 -2.31 -0.38
CA GLU A 39 6.43 -2.53 0.41
C GLU A 39 5.42 -3.40 -0.33
N VAL A 40 5.23 -3.14 -1.63
CA VAL A 40 4.34 -3.96 -2.45
C VAL A 40 4.84 -5.41 -2.51
N ALA A 41 6.14 -5.61 -2.70
CA ALA A 41 6.71 -6.94 -2.73
C ALA A 41 6.51 -7.67 -1.40
N TRP A 42 6.69 -6.96 -0.29
CA TRP A 42 6.46 -7.50 1.04
C TRP A 42 4.99 -7.90 1.25
N LEU A 43 4.07 -7.05 0.81
CA LEU A 43 2.64 -7.32 0.92
C LEU A 43 2.24 -8.54 0.09
N LYS A 44 2.74 -8.64 -1.12
CA LYS A 44 2.46 -9.79 -1.99
C LYS A 44 2.97 -11.09 -1.37
N ASP A 45 4.14 -11.04 -0.76
CA ASP A 45 4.70 -12.20 -0.07
C ASP A 45 3.89 -12.57 1.17
N ARG A 46 3.56 -11.58 1.99
CA ARG A 46 2.82 -11.79 3.24
C ARG A 46 1.46 -12.42 3.02
N TYR A 47 0.74 -11.96 2.00
CA TYR A 47 -0.62 -12.46 1.73
C TYR A 47 -0.66 -13.57 0.71
N GLY A 48 0.49 -13.99 0.19
CA GLY A 48 0.56 -15.08 -0.77
C GLY A 48 -0.16 -14.79 -2.08
N VAL A 49 -0.02 -13.57 -2.57
CA VAL A 49 -0.75 -13.12 -3.77
C VAL A 49 -0.44 -13.97 -4.99
N ASP A 50 0.80 -14.46 -5.09
CA ASP A 50 1.23 -15.30 -6.21
C ASP A 50 0.97 -16.80 -5.99
N GLU A 51 0.38 -17.15 -4.86
CA GLU A 51 0.04 -18.54 -4.54
C GLU A 51 -1.31 -18.91 -5.16
N GLU A 52 -1.49 -20.21 -5.44
CA GLU A 52 -2.72 -20.70 -6.04
C GLU A 52 -3.93 -20.54 -5.12
N ASP A 53 -3.69 -20.55 -3.83
CA ASP A 53 -4.76 -20.46 -2.83
C ASP A 53 -5.01 -19.03 -2.34
N PHE A 54 -4.45 -18.04 -3.02
CA PHE A 54 -4.71 -16.64 -2.68
C PHE A 54 -6.21 -16.36 -2.73
N ASP A 55 -6.75 -15.92 -1.60
CA ASP A 55 -8.16 -15.59 -1.47
C ASP A 55 -8.32 -14.12 -1.18
N GLY A 56 -8.28 -13.33 -2.22
CA GLY A 56 -8.41 -11.89 -2.12
C GLY A 56 -8.61 -11.28 -3.48
N THR A 57 -8.63 -9.96 -3.50
CA THR A 57 -8.83 -9.18 -4.72
C THR A 57 -7.80 -8.07 -4.78
N ILE A 58 -7.16 -7.91 -5.92
CA ILE A 58 -6.29 -6.77 -6.18
C ILE A 58 -7.05 -5.84 -7.12
N GLU A 59 -7.38 -4.64 -6.62
CA GLU A 59 -8.13 -3.66 -7.38
C GLU A 59 -7.22 -2.79 -8.23
N ASP A 60 -6.06 -2.41 -7.68
CA ASP A 60 -5.09 -1.58 -8.39
C ASP A 60 -3.69 -2.15 -8.17
N ASP A 61 -2.91 -2.21 -9.23
CA ASP A 61 -1.52 -2.68 -9.19
C ASP A 61 -0.71 -1.91 -10.23
N ASP A 62 -0.57 -0.62 -9.99
CA ASP A 62 0.17 0.30 -10.86
C ASP A 62 1.46 0.75 -10.19
N GLU A 63 2.26 1.52 -10.92
CA GLU A 63 3.54 2.00 -10.41
C GLU A 63 3.42 2.97 -9.24
N ASN A 64 2.25 3.59 -9.05
CA ASN A 64 2.04 4.58 -8.00
C ASN A 64 0.88 4.26 -7.06
N ILE A 65 0.16 3.18 -7.29
CA ILE A 65 -0.94 2.77 -6.41
C ILE A 65 -1.08 1.26 -6.41
N PHE A 66 -1.24 0.71 -5.21
CA PHE A 66 -1.51 -0.70 -5.03
C PHE A 66 -2.62 -0.84 -3.98
N THR A 67 -3.72 -1.48 -4.35
CA THR A 67 -4.82 -1.72 -3.43
C THR A 67 -5.23 -3.19 -3.48
N MET A 68 -5.49 -3.76 -2.32
CA MET A 68 -5.94 -5.14 -2.24
C MET A 68 -6.87 -5.35 -1.05
N THR A 69 -7.71 -6.35 -1.16
CA THR A 69 -8.55 -6.81 -0.08
C THR A 69 -8.27 -8.30 0.13
N ASP A 70 -7.95 -8.66 1.36
CA ASP A 70 -7.76 -10.07 1.71
C ASP A 70 -9.09 -10.62 2.25
N SER A 71 -9.68 -11.58 1.54
CA SER A 71 -10.99 -12.11 1.90
C SER A 71 -10.98 -12.89 3.21
N GLY A 72 -9.84 -13.49 3.53
CA GLY A 72 -9.73 -14.28 4.76
C GLY A 72 -9.80 -13.46 6.02
N SER A 73 -9.22 -12.26 6.01
CA SER A 73 -9.18 -11.37 7.16
C SER A 73 -10.02 -10.11 7.00
N ASP A 74 -10.61 -9.90 5.83
CA ASP A 74 -11.32 -8.68 5.46
C ASP A 74 -10.45 -7.41 5.56
N GLU A 75 -9.14 -7.59 5.52
CA GLU A 75 -8.23 -6.43 5.51
C GLU A 75 -8.20 -5.77 4.14
N PHE A 76 -8.32 -4.46 4.15
CA PHE A 76 -8.12 -3.63 2.96
C PHE A 76 -6.81 -2.87 3.12
N ILE A 77 -5.98 -2.91 2.09
CA ILE A 77 -4.68 -2.25 2.09
C ILE A 77 -4.60 -1.36 0.86
N CYS A 78 -4.20 -0.11 1.09
CA CYS A 78 -3.97 0.84 0.02
C CYS A 78 -2.60 1.48 0.21
N LEU A 79 -1.78 1.43 -0.82
CA LEU A 79 -0.46 2.02 -0.82
C LEU A 79 -0.39 2.94 -2.03
N GLU A 80 -0.06 4.20 -1.84
CA GLU A 80 -0.09 5.20 -2.92
C GLU A 80 1.06 6.19 -2.79
N ILE A 81 1.68 6.50 -3.93
CA ILE A 81 2.61 7.62 -4.01
C ILE A 81 1.85 8.82 -4.56
N ARG A 82 1.86 9.91 -3.83
CA ARG A 82 1.20 11.14 -4.24
C ARG A 82 2.21 12.28 -4.34
N GLU A 83 2.26 12.90 -5.52
CA GLU A 83 3.10 14.06 -5.75
C GLU A 83 2.40 15.31 -5.23
N MET A 84 3.11 16.12 -4.45
CA MET A 84 2.53 17.30 -3.83
C MET A 84 3.49 18.48 -3.89
N GLU A 85 2.92 19.68 -3.99
CA GLU A 85 3.69 20.90 -3.89
C GLU A 85 3.86 21.26 -2.43
N ALA A 86 5.12 21.31 -1.96
CA ALA A 86 5.43 21.70 -0.60
C ALA A 86 5.64 23.21 -0.57
N GLN A 87 5.05 23.85 0.40
CA GLN A 87 5.19 25.31 0.57
C GLN A 87 6.29 25.66 1.55
#